data_8bbfaa45092db2efb7735cf09f917664
#
_entry.id   8bbfaa45092db2efb7735cf09f917664
#
_cell.length_a   1.000
_cell.length_b   1.000
_cell.length_c   1.000
_cell.angle_alpha   90.00
_cell.angle_beta   90.00
_cell.angle_gamma   90.00
#
_symmetry.space_group_name_H-M   'P 1'
#
loop_
_entity.id
_entity.type
_entity.pdbx_description
1 polymer ?
#
loop_
_entity_poly.entity_id
_entity_poly.type
_entity_poly.pdbx_seq_one_letter_code
_entity_poly.pdbx_strand_id
1 'polypeptide(L)'
;PPPETPRRQRQMCIRDRNMSLAITREMDRLERGMNFLASIGSVSPFVGLFGTVWGIMNSFTSIAESKNTSLAVVAPGIAEALFATALGLLAAIPAVAAYNKFSGDMDKIGTSLDVFAQEFTTLLGRQLDEGGQ
;
A
#
# COMPACT_ATOMS: atom_id res chain seq x y z
N PRO A 1 -40.48 21.55 -16.57
CA PRO A 1 -39.30 22.06 -15.86
C PRO A 1 -38.61 23.11 -16.70
N PRO A 2 -38.23 24.27 -16.13
CA PRO A 2 -37.53 25.26 -16.89
C PRO A 2 -36.19 24.69 -17.38
N PRO A 3 -35.79 24.93 -18.64
CA PRO A 3 -34.48 24.45 -19.10
C PRO A 3 -33.37 25.07 -18.25
N GLU A 4 -32.53 24.22 -17.69
CA GLU A 4 -31.39 24.67 -16.89
C GLU A 4 -30.55 25.64 -17.73
N THR A 5 -30.26 26.80 -17.17
CA THR A 5 -29.44 27.79 -17.86
C THR A 5 -28.03 27.19 -18.04
N PRO A 6 -27.37 27.41 -19.19
CA PRO A 6 -26.03 26.85 -19.45
C PRO A 6 -24.98 27.28 -18.41
N ARG A 7 -25.22 28.36 -17.66
CA ARG A 7 -24.41 28.75 -16.50
C ARG A 7 -24.56 27.81 -15.33
N ARG A 8 -25.78 27.35 -15.01
CA ARG A 8 -26.03 26.41 -13.90
C ARG A 8 -25.41 25.04 -14.18
N GLN A 9 -25.59 24.51 -15.38
CA GLN A 9 -24.96 23.25 -15.80
C GLN A 9 -23.43 23.33 -15.69
N ARG A 10 -22.84 24.43 -16.12
CA ARG A 10 -21.40 24.64 -16.05
C ARG A 10 -20.88 24.70 -14.61
N GLN A 11 -21.60 25.36 -13.71
CA GLN A 11 -21.26 25.41 -12.27
C GLN A 11 -21.39 24.05 -11.58
N MET A 12 -22.41 23.28 -11.91
CA MET A 12 -22.56 21.90 -11.40
C MET A 12 -21.43 21.01 -11.87
N CYS A 13 -21.07 21.04 -13.14
CA CYS A 13 -19.94 20.26 -13.68
C CYS A 13 -18.60 20.64 -13.03
N ILE A 14 -18.36 21.93 -12.78
CA ILE A 14 -17.14 22.41 -12.12
C ILE A 14 -17.09 21.93 -10.67
N ARG A 15 -18.18 21.96 -9.93
CA ARG A 15 -18.27 21.48 -8.54
C ARG A 15 -18.05 19.98 -8.45
N ASP A 16 -18.71 19.20 -9.28
CA ASP A 16 -18.54 17.74 -9.36
C ASP A 16 -17.09 17.37 -9.67
N ARG A 17 -16.49 18.08 -10.61
CA ARG A 17 -15.09 17.88 -10.96
C ARG A 17 -14.15 18.22 -9.82
N ASN A 18 -14.40 19.29 -9.08
CA ASN A 18 -13.59 19.68 -7.93
C ASN A 18 -13.70 18.67 -6.78
N MET A 19 -14.89 18.15 -6.51
CA MET A 19 -15.08 17.10 -5.51
C MET A 19 -14.40 15.79 -5.91
N SER A 20 -14.55 15.36 -7.16
CA SER A 20 -13.84 14.21 -7.69
C SER A 20 -12.32 14.34 -7.58
N LEU A 21 -11.78 15.51 -7.90
CA LEU A 21 -10.36 15.80 -7.78
C LEU A 21 -9.88 15.77 -6.34
N ALA A 22 -10.66 16.29 -5.39
CA ALA A 22 -10.33 16.27 -3.97
C ALA A 22 -10.31 14.83 -3.43
N ILE A 23 -11.29 14.02 -3.78
CA ILE A 23 -11.36 12.59 -3.41
C ILE A 23 -10.16 11.84 -4.00
N THR A 24 -9.86 12.05 -5.27
CA THR A 24 -8.72 11.41 -5.94
C THR A 24 -7.40 11.76 -5.26
N ARG A 25 -7.20 13.01 -4.88
CA ARG A 25 -5.99 13.46 -4.17
C ARG A 25 -5.83 12.80 -2.81
N GLU A 26 -6.90 12.70 -2.03
CA GLU A 26 -6.86 12.03 -0.73
C GLU A 26 -6.61 10.52 -0.86
N MET A 27 -7.24 9.89 -1.84
CA MET A 27 -7.00 8.47 -2.15
C MET A 27 -5.56 8.22 -2.58
N ASP A 28 -4.99 9.04 -3.45
CA ASP A 28 -3.59 8.94 -3.89
C ASP A 28 -2.61 9.11 -2.72
N ARG A 29 -2.94 9.98 -1.78
CA ARG A 29 -2.13 10.17 -0.56
C ARG A 29 -2.11 8.93 0.31
N LEU A 30 -3.24 8.28 0.49
CA LEU A 30 -3.37 7.02 1.23
C LEU A 30 -2.66 5.86 0.51
N GLU A 31 -2.79 5.78 -0.81
CA GLU A 31 -2.14 4.75 -1.64
C GLU A 31 -0.61 4.79 -1.57
N ARG A 32 -0.02 5.96 -1.40
CA ARG A 32 1.44 6.08 -1.24
C ARG A 32 1.97 5.33 -0.03
N GLY A 33 1.28 5.40 1.10
CA GLY A 33 1.60 4.62 2.30
C GLY A 33 1.41 3.12 2.08
N MET A 34 0.38 2.75 1.33
CA MET A 34 0.09 1.36 0.96
C MET A 34 1.18 0.75 0.07
N ASN A 35 1.68 1.52 -0.89
CA ASN A 35 2.76 1.06 -1.77
C ASN A 35 4.06 0.78 -1.01
N PHE A 36 4.37 1.56 0.00
CA PHE A 36 5.50 1.29 0.89
C PHE A 36 5.33 -0.03 1.64
N LEU A 37 4.14 -0.27 2.17
CA LEU A 37 3.80 -1.50 2.88
C LEU A 37 3.87 -2.72 1.96
N ALA A 38 3.36 -2.60 0.73
CA ALA A 38 3.44 -3.62 -0.30
C ALA A 38 4.90 -3.94 -0.67
N SER A 39 5.74 -2.91 -0.77
CA SER A 39 7.17 -3.08 -1.07
C SER A 39 7.90 -3.83 0.04
N ILE A 40 7.66 -3.51 1.31
CA ILE A 40 8.23 -4.25 2.44
C ILE A 40 7.77 -5.70 2.39
N GLY A 41 6.48 -5.95 2.22
CA GLY A 41 5.92 -7.30 2.18
C GLY A 41 6.48 -8.17 1.06
N SER A 42 6.74 -7.57 -0.11
CA SER A 42 7.24 -8.30 -1.28
C SER A 42 8.77 -8.44 -1.32
N VAL A 43 9.52 -7.45 -0.85
CA VAL A 43 10.99 -7.41 -0.95
C VAL A 43 11.68 -8.04 0.25
N SER A 44 11.14 -7.88 1.46
CA SER A 44 11.79 -8.37 2.70
C SER A 44 12.11 -9.87 2.69
N PRO A 45 11.25 -10.78 2.18
CA PRO A 45 11.59 -12.19 2.09
C PRO A 45 12.81 -12.46 1.20
N PHE A 46 12.93 -11.72 0.10
CA PHE A 46 14.07 -11.85 -0.82
C PHE A 46 15.37 -11.30 -0.21
N VAL A 47 15.29 -10.22 0.56
CA VAL A 47 16.44 -9.71 1.32
C VAL A 47 16.90 -10.74 2.36
N GLY A 48 15.97 -11.38 3.06
CA GLY A 48 16.29 -12.47 3.97
C GLY A 48 16.92 -13.66 3.25
N LEU A 49 16.39 -14.06 2.11
CA LEU A 49 16.95 -15.13 1.28
C LEU A 49 18.37 -14.79 0.80
N PHE A 50 18.59 -13.57 0.37
CA PHE A 50 19.93 -13.10 -0.01
C PHE A 50 20.92 -13.25 1.15
N GLY A 51 20.52 -12.89 2.36
CA GLY A 51 21.32 -13.08 3.57
C GLY A 51 21.68 -14.55 3.81
N THR A 52 20.78 -15.49 3.57
CA THR A 52 21.03 -16.92 3.66
C THR A 52 22.06 -17.38 2.67
N VAL A 53 21.92 -17.02 1.40
CA VAL A 53 22.88 -17.38 0.34
C VAL A 53 24.27 -16.83 0.67
N TRP A 54 24.33 -15.58 1.10
CA TRP A 54 25.60 -14.94 1.48
C TRP A 54 26.27 -15.63 2.67
N GLY A 55 25.52 -15.93 3.72
CA GLY A 55 26.05 -16.60 4.92
C GLY A 55 26.53 -18.03 4.64
N ILE A 56 25.80 -18.79 3.84
CA ILE A 56 26.20 -20.14 3.43
C ILE A 56 27.48 -20.08 2.59
N MET A 57 27.54 -19.14 1.65
CA MET A 57 28.74 -18.95 0.83
C MET A 57 29.97 -18.65 1.68
N ASN A 58 29.86 -17.77 2.68
CA ASN A 58 30.95 -17.48 3.60
C ASN A 58 31.36 -18.70 4.43
N SER A 59 30.39 -19.52 4.86
CA SER A 59 30.67 -20.75 5.62
C SER A 59 31.48 -21.75 4.77
N PHE A 60 31.14 -21.92 3.51
CA PHE A 60 31.92 -22.77 2.60
C PHE A 60 33.30 -22.21 2.30
N THR A 61 33.45 -20.91 2.18
CA THR A 61 34.77 -20.26 2.00
C THR A 61 35.67 -20.52 3.20
N SER A 62 35.12 -20.45 4.43
CA SER A 62 35.87 -20.77 5.66
C SER A 62 36.34 -22.24 5.71
N ILE A 63 35.55 -23.17 5.20
CA ILE A 63 35.99 -24.58 5.05
C ILE A 63 37.19 -24.69 4.10
N ALA A 64 37.10 -24.01 2.95
CA ALA A 64 38.15 -24.05 1.95
C ALA A 64 39.49 -23.50 2.49
N GLU A 65 39.43 -22.44 3.29
CA GLU A 65 40.61 -21.81 3.89
C GLU A 65 41.19 -22.64 5.05
N SER A 66 40.34 -23.13 5.93
CA SER A 66 40.78 -23.87 7.13
C SER A 66 41.10 -25.36 6.84
N LYS A 67 40.67 -25.86 5.68
CA LYS A 67 40.72 -27.31 5.31
C LYS A 67 40.07 -28.22 6.37
N ASN A 68 39.21 -27.67 7.19
CA ASN A 68 38.53 -28.39 8.25
C ASN A 68 37.04 -28.54 7.85
N THR A 69 36.68 -29.78 7.53
CA THR A 69 35.31 -30.14 7.11
C THR A 69 34.38 -30.45 8.27
N SER A 70 34.78 -30.13 9.50
CA SER A 70 33.93 -30.34 10.70
C SER A 70 32.67 -29.48 10.65
N LEU A 71 31.54 -30.10 10.91
CA LEU A 71 30.26 -29.41 11.00
C LEU A 71 30.25 -28.32 12.08
N ALA A 72 31.04 -28.49 13.13
CA ALA A 72 31.17 -27.52 14.20
C ALA A 72 31.77 -26.17 13.75
N VAL A 73 32.55 -26.16 12.68
CA VAL A 73 33.17 -24.95 12.12
C VAL A 73 32.16 -24.13 11.34
N VAL A 74 31.22 -24.77 10.65
CA VAL A 74 30.27 -24.10 9.75
C VAL A 74 28.88 -23.87 10.38
N ALA A 75 28.53 -24.63 11.40
CA ALA A 75 27.23 -24.53 12.04
C ALA A 75 26.85 -23.12 12.51
N PRO A 76 27.76 -22.33 13.14
CA PRO A 76 27.44 -20.96 13.52
C PRO A 76 27.12 -20.04 12.32
N GLY A 77 27.86 -20.16 11.24
CA GLY A 77 27.65 -19.37 10.01
C GLY A 77 26.33 -19.72 9.30
N ILE A 78 25.99 -21.02 9.29
CA ILE A 78 24.70 -21.47 8.75
C ILE A 78 23.53 -20.99 9.62
N ALA A 79 23.67 -21.06 10.93
CA ALA A 79 22.66 -20.57 11.88
C ALA A 79 22.42 -19.06 11.70
N GLU A 80 23.47 -18.27 11.55
CA GLU A 80 23.37 -16.82 11.28
C GLU A 80 22.70 -16.53 9.94
N ALA A 81 23.02 -17.32 8.90
CA ALA A 81 22.38 -17.22 7.59
C ALA A 81 20.87 -17.48 7.67
N LEU A 82 20.45 -18.52 8.36
CA LEU A 82 19.04 -18.85 8.58
C LEU A 82 18.32 -17.77 9.39
N PHE A 83 19.00 -17.18 10.36
CA PHE A 83 18.47 -16.06 11.13
C PHE A 83 18.16 -14.83 10.26
N ALA A 84 18.99 -14.56 9.26
CA ALA A 84 18.72 -13.49 8.29
C ALA A 84 17.41 -13.71 7.53
N THR A 85 17.11 -14.94 7.11
CA THR A 85 15.81 -15.29 6.52
C THR A 85 14.65 -15.08 7.48
N ALA A 86 14.82 -15.50 8.74
CA ALA A 86 13.79 -15.30 9.77
C ALA A 86 13.47 -13.83 9.98
N LEU A 87 14.47 -12.95 9.99
CA LEU A 87 14.27 -11.50 10.09
C LEU A 87 13.52 -10.93 8.86
N GLY A 88 13.87 -11.39 7.65
CA GLY A 88 13.16 -11.01 6.43
C GLY A 88 11.67 -11.36 6.48
N LEU A 89 11.35 -12.55 6.95
CA LEU A 89 9.97 -13.02 7.14
C LEU A 89 9.25 -12.28 8.27
N LEU A 90 9.96 -11.99 9.36
CA LEU A 90 9.40 -11.23 10.48
C LEU A 90 8.97 -9.81 10.06
N ALA A 91 9.67 -9.19 9.12
CA ALA A 91 9.29 -7.91 8.56
C ALA A 91 8.16 -8.05 7.52
N ALA A 92 8.21 -9.08 6.68
CA ALA A 92 7.26 -9.29 5.59
C ALA A 92 5.86 -9.67 6.05
N ILE A 93 5.72 -10.55 7.02
CA ILE A 93 4.43 -11.10 7.45
C ILE A 93 3.49 -10.01 7.97
N PRO A 94 3.88 -9.15 8.94
CA PRO A 94 3.00 -8.08 9.39
C PRO A 94 2.75 -7.02 8.30
N ALA A 95 3.72 -6.77 7.42
CA ALA A 95 3.55 -5.83 6.31
C ALA A 95 2.48 -6.30 5.34
N VAL A 96 2.48 -7.57 4.95
CA VAL A 96 1.46 -8.16 4.06
C VAL A 96 0.09 -8.18 4.74
N ALA A 97 0.03 -8.58 6.00
CA ALA A 97 -1.21 -8.61 6.76
C ALA A 97 -1.85 -7.22 6.86
N ALA A 98 -1.05 -6.21 7.19
CA ALA A 98 -1.49 -4.82 7.27
C ALA A 98 -1.91 -4.28 5.90
N TYR A 99 -1.16 -4.58 4.85
CA TYR A 99 -1.52 -4.21 3.48
C TYR A 99 -2.89 -4.75 3.09
N ASN A 100 -3.14 -6.03 3.31
CA ASN A 100 -4.42 -6.66 2.96
C ASN A 100 -5.58 -6.04 3.73
N LYS A 101 -5.40 -5.75 5.01
CA LYS A 101 -6.43 -5.11 5.83
C LYS A 101 -6.72 -3.68 5.35
N PHE A 102 -5.69 -2.86 5.22
CA PHE A 102 -5.86 -1.47 4.81
C PHE A 102 -6.35 -1.32 3.38
N SER A 103 -5.97 -2.22 2.48
CA SER A 103 -6.51 -2.25 1.11
C SER A 103 -8.02 -2.44 1.09
N GLY A 104 -8.55 -3.37 1.90
CA GLY A 104 -9.99 -3.56 2.03
C GLY A 104 -10.70 -2.35 2.66
N ASP A 105 -10.08 -1.73 3.66
CA ASP A 105 -10.64 -0.53 4.31
C ASP A 105 -10.63 0.69 3.37
N MET A 106 -9.60 0.83 2.53
CA MET A 106 -9.53 1.89 1.52
C MET A 106 -10.63 1.77 0.47
N ASP A 107 -10.95 0.57 0.01
CA ASP A 107 -12.04 0.34 -0.92
C ASP A 107 -13.39 0.78 -0.33
N LYS A 108 -13.62 0.50 0.96
CA LYS A 108 -14.83 0.94 1.67
C LYS A 108 -14.87 2.46 1.82
N ILE A 109 -13.75 3.09 2.17
CA ILE A 109 -13.65 4.55 2.30
C ILE A 109 -13.91 5.21 0.94
N GLY A 110 -13.32 4.70 -0.14
CA GLY A 110 -13.54 5.21 -1.50
C GLY A 110 -15.00 5.16 -1.89
N THR A 111 -15.68 4.05 -1.66
CA THR A 111 -17.11 3.90 -1.92
C THR A 111 -17.95 4.87 -1.08
N SER A 112 -17.64 5.02 0.20
CA SER A 112 -18.34 5.95 1.10
C SER A 112 -18.17 7.41 0.67
N LEU A 113 -16.97 7.79 0.23
CA LEU A 113 -16.72 9.14 -0.29
C LEU A 113 -17.46 9.42 -1.59
N ASP A 114 -17.54 8.45 -2.49
CA ASP A 114 -18.30 8.59 -3.73
C ASP A 114 -19.80 8.76 -3.47
N VAL A 115 -20.36 7.97 -2.56
CA VAL A 115 -21.77 8.10 -2.13
C VAL A 115 -22.02 9.47 -1.51
N PHE A 116 -21.15 9.90 -0.59
CA PHE A 116 -21.26 11.22 0.03
C PHE A 116 -21.19 12.36 -1.00
N ALA A 117 -20.29 12.27 -1.96
CA ALA A 117 -20.18 13.25 -3.03
C ALA A 117 -21.46 13.35 -3.87
N GLN A 118 -22.07 12.22 -4.20
CA GLN A 118 -23.33 12.16 -4.94
C GLN A 118 -24.49 12.76 -4.14
N GLU A 119 -24.62 12.40 -2.87
CA GLU A 119 -25.66 12.95 -2.00
C GLU A 119 -25.50 14.47 -1.84
N PHE A 120 -24.29 14.94 -1.60
CA PHE A 120 -24.00 16.36 -1.44
C PHE A 120 -24.31 17.15 -2.72
N THR A 121 -23.96 16.63 -3.88
CA THR A 121 -24.28 17.25 -5.17
C THR A 121 -25.79 17.32 -5.40
N THR A 122 -26.52 16.28 -5.04
CA THR A 122 -27.99 16.22 -5.15
C THR A 122 -28.67 17.26 -4.24
N LEU A 123 -28.19 17.37 -2.99
CA LEU A 123 -28.71 18.36 -2.03
C LEU A 123 -28.45 19.79 -2.50
N LEU A 124 -27.27 20.08 -3.01
CA LEU A 124 -26.95 21.40 -3.55
C LEU A 124 -27.78 21.74 -4.78
N GLY A 125 -28.01 20.78 -5.67
CA GLY A 125 -28.89 20.94 -6.83
C GLY A 125 -30.30 21.33 -6.39
N ARG A 126 -30.85 20.63 -5.38
CA ARG A 126 -32.18 20.89 -4.84
C ARG A 126 -32.33 22.27 -4.19
N GLN A 127 -31.33 22.68 -3.42
CA GLN A 127 -31.33 24.02 -2.79
C GLN A 127 -31.25 25.16 -3.81
N LEU A 128 -30.51 24.95 -4.91
CA LEU A 128 -30.41 25.92 -5.99
C LEU A 128 -31.72 26.04 -6.79
N ASP A 129 -32.48 24.96 -6.90
CA ASP A 129 -33.81 24.96 -7.54
C ASP A 129 -34.86 25.63 -6.68
N GLU A 130 -34.82 25.45 -5.36
CA GLU A 130 -35.71 26.08 -4.40
C GLU A 130 -35.41 27.58 -4.16
N GLY A 131 -34.15 27.98 -4.20
CA GLY A 131 -33.72 29.37 -4.04
C GLY A 131 -33.88 30.25 -5.28
N GLY A 132 -34.31 29.68 -6.40
CA GLY A 132 -34.49 30.36 -7.69
C GLY A 132 -35.95 30.79 -8.00
N GLN A 133 -36.88 30.66 -7.02
CA GLN A 133 -38.26 31.19 -7.09
C GLN A 133 -38.35 32.58 -6.39
#